data_8629fcabc80554c1affe2a89900ded1a
#
_entry.id   8629fcabc80554c1affe2a89900ded1a
#
_cell.length_a   1.000
_cell.length_b   1.000
_cell.length_c   1.000
_cell.angle_alpha   90.00
_cell.angle_beta   90.00
_cell.angle_gamma   90.00
#
_symmetry.space_group_name_H-M   'P 1'
#
loop_
_entity.id
_entity.type
_entity.pdbx_description
1 polymer ?
#
loop_
_entity_poly.entity_id
_entity_poly.type
_entity_poly.pdbx_seq_one_letter_code
_entity_poly.pdbx_strand_id
1 'polypeptide(L)'
;MTDMKNFLSPRVAAVLLAAAATFLAASGPSLASSGPDIRMEPAPGRRLDDASLQRGARNFVNYCLGCHSARFMRYNRLTDLGLTEDQIRDNLILGDAKIGDVMTTAMRPADAKAWFGAPPPDLSVIARVRGADWLYNYFLGYYRDPGSATGWNNLVFPNVGMPHVLWELSGTNRLATAEFADHEAAAAAAIATKSLALVEPIPGGKYAVRTIANETPGSMTPVEYRAFVGDLVNYLEYMGEPIRNKRISL
;
A
#
# COMPACT_ATOMS: atom_id res chain seq x y z
N MET A 1 8.77 -9.12 -65.87
CA MET A 1 8.25 -7.98 -65.16
C MET A 1 6.73 -8.04 -65.24
N THR A 2 6.09 -8.71 -64.30
CA THR A 2 4.65 -8.94 -64.25
C THR A 2 4.02 -7.90 -63.31
N ASP A 3 3.12 -7.13 -63.88
CA ASP A 3 2.42 -6.01 -63.28
C ASP A 3 1.46 -6.47 -62.17
N MET A 4 1.75 -6.10 -60.93
CA MET A 4 0.99 -6.46 -59.74
C MET A 4 0.11 -5.28 -59.30
N LYS A 5 -0.70 -4.77 -60.28
CA LYS A 5 -1.71 -3.75 -60.03
C LYS A 5 -3.09 -4.34 -60.24
N ASN A 6 -3.96 -4.20 -59.20
CA ASN A 6 -5.39 -4.51 -59.16
C ASN A 6 -5.78 -5.88 -58.58
N PHE A 7 -5.64 -6.03 -57.24
CA PHE A 7 -6.26 -7.16 -56.51
C PHE A 7 -7.27 -6.77 -55.44
N LEU A 8 -7.71 -5.54 -55.34
CA LEU A 8 -8.82 -5.21 -54.45
C LEU A 8 -9.98 -4.63 -55.30
N SER A 9 -11.00 -5.46 -55.50
CA SER A 9 -12.25 -4.98 -56.10
C SER A 9 -12.90 -3.93 -55.18
N PRO A 10 -13.56 -2.88 -55.72
CA PRO A 10 -14.19 -1.83 -54.93
C PRO A 10 -15.20 -2.38 -53.89
N ARG A 11 -15.74 -3.56 -54.12
CA ARG A 11 -16.62 -4.27 -53.19
C ARG A 11 -15.88 -4.81 -51.93
N VAL A 12 -14.65 -5.29 -52.09
CA VAL A 12 -13.82 -5.77 -50.95
C VAL A 12 -13.33 -4.58 -50.11
N ALA A 13 -12.96 -3.48 -50.74
CA ALA A 13 -12.59 -2.24 -50.06
C ALA A 13 -13.75 -1.65 -49.23
N ALA A 14 -14.98 -1.68 -49.78
CA ALA A 14 -16.19 -1.21 -49.10
C ALA A 14 -16.57 -2.08 -47.88
N VAL A 15 -16.38 -3.41 -47.97
CA VAL A 15 -16.64 -4.33 -46.85
C VAL A 15 -15.60 -4.16 -45.76
N LEU A 16 -14.32 -3.94 -46.08
CA LEU A 16 -13.27 -3.68 -45.10
C LEU A 16 -13.44 -2.32 -44.41
N LEU A 17 -13.89 -1.30 -45.10
CA LEU A 17 -14.22 0.00 -44.53
C LEU A 17 -15.45 -0.05 -43.60
N ALA A 18 -16.49 -0.81 -43.95
CA ALA A 18 -17.67 -1.01 -43.14
C ALA A 18 -17.33 -1.82 -41.86
N ALA A 19 -16.46 -2.83 -41.95
CA ALA A 19 -15.98 -3.61 -40.80
C ALA A 19 -15.10 -2.77 -39.84
N ALA A 20 -14.27 -1.86 -40.37
CA ALA A 20 -13.47 -0.93 -39.57
C ALA A 20 -14.35 0.11 -38.86
N ALA A 21 -15.39 0.61 -39.49
CA ALA A 21 -16.33 1.57 -38.88
C ALA A 21 -17.17 0.95 -37.74
N THR A 22 -17.54 -0.31 -37.84
CA THR A 22 -18.23 -1.05 -36.75
C THR A 22 -17.34 -1.35 -35.58
N PHE A 23 -16.03 -1.52 -35.78
CA PHE A 23 -15.08 -1.72 -34.68
C PHE A 23 -14.76 -0.43 -33.89
N LEU A 24 -14.79 0.74 -34.54
CA LEU A 24 -14.61 2.03 -33.85
C LEU A 24 -15.86 2.48 -33.07
N ALA A 25 -17.05 2.02 -33.44
CA ALA A 25 -18.29 2.37 -32.73
C ALA A 25 -18.52 1.54 -31.43
N ALA A 26 -17.73 0.47 -31.20
CA ALA A 26 -17.85 -0.40 -30.04
C ALA A 26 -16.95 0.04 -28.87
N SER A 27 -16.14 1.09 -29.00
CA SER A 27 -15.43 1.72 -27.88
C SER A 27 -16.36 2.70 -27.17
N GLY A 28 -17.40 2.15 -26.50
CA GLY A 28 -18.16 2.87 -25.48
C GLY A 28 -17.21 3.32 -24.37
N PRO A 29 -17.52 4.41 -23.64
CA PRO A 29 -16.73 4.79 -22.48
C PRO A 29 -16.65 3.57 -21.56
N SER A 30 -15.45 3.08 -21.33
CA SER A 30 -15.19 2.07 -20.31
C SER A 30 -15.68 2.68 -19.00
N LEU A 31 -16.81 2.20 -18.49
CA LEU A 31 -17.25 2.52 -17.13
C LEU A 31 -16.14 2.01 -16.22
N ALA A 32 -15.27 2.92 -15.81
CA ALA A 32 -14.28 2.64 -14.80
C ALA A 32 -15.00 2.00 -13.62
N SER A 33 -14.49 0.87 -13.16
CA SER A 33 -14.98 0.14 -12.01
C SER A 33 -15.41 1.10 -10.90
N SER A 34 -16.66 1.05 -10.49
CA SER A 34 -17.23 1.82 -9.40
C SER A 34 -16.76 1.30 -8.04
N GLY A 35 -15.45 1.17 -7.87
CA GLY A 35 -14.82 1.04 -6.56
C GLY A 35 -14.93 2.37 -5.80
N PRO A 36 -14.77 2.36 -4.47
CA PRO A 36 -14.78 3.59 -3.70
C PRO A 36 -13.71 4.55 -4.22
N ASP A 37 -14.10 5.81 -4.42
CA ASP A 37 -13.18 6.87 -4.86
C ASP A 37 -12.30 7.28 -3.67
N ILE A 38 -11.14 6.62 -3.57
CA ILE A 38 -10.18 6.85 -2.50
C ILE A 38 -8.97 7.64 -3.00
N ARG A 39 -8.82 8.84 -2.45
CA ARG A 39 -7.65 9.67 -2.68
C ARG A 39 -6.53 9.27 -1.72
N MET A 40 -5.42 8.83 -2.28
CA MET A 40 -4.22 8.43 -1.53
C MET A 40 -3.13 9.50 -1.63
N GLU A 41 -2.34 9.65 -0.56
CA GLU A 41 -1.10 10.42 -0.60
C GLU A 41 0.00 9.58 -1.28
N PRO A 42 0.89 10.18 -2.08
CA PRO A 42 2.04 9.47 -2.61
C PRO A 42 3.01 9.10 -1.48
N ALA A 43 3.50 7.87 -1.48
CA ALA A 43 4.53 7.43 -0.55
C ALA A 43 5.85 8.18 -0.81
N PRO A 44 6.61 8.57 0.24
CA PRO A 44 7.91 9.18 0.06
C PRO A 44 8.89 8.21 -0.61
N GLY A 45 9.22 8.44 -1.88
CA GLY A 45 10.06 7.57 -2.70
C GLY A 45 11.56 7.67 -2.38
N ARG A 46 12.01 7.12 -1.25
CA ARG A 46 13.43 7.13 -0.82
C ARG A 46 14.11 5.77 -0.93
N ARG A 47 13.80 5.03 -1.98
CA ARG A 47 14.30 3.65 -2.19
C ARG A 47 15.81 3.53 -2.36
N LEU A 48 16.50 4.60 -2.75
CA LEU A 48 17.96 4.64 -2.91
C LEU A 48 18.65 5.32 -1.73
N ASP A 49 17.91 5.69 -0.68
CA ASP A 49 18.46 6.27 0.55
C ASP A 49 18.71 5.14 1.57
N ASP A 50 19.95 4.69 1.67
CA ASP A 50 20.33 3.61 2.59
C ASP A 50 19.95 3.93 4.05
N ALA A 51 20.04 5.19 4.47
CA ALA A 51 19.65 5.59 5.81
C ALA A 51 18.14 5.40 6.04
N SER A 52 17.29 5.71 5.04
CA SER A 52 15.85 5.41 5.07
C SER A 52 15.59 3.90 5.14
N LEU A 53 16.31 3.12 4.33
CA LEU A 53 16.15 1.65 4.31
C LEU A 53 16.62 1.00 5.62
N GLN A 54 17.71 1.49 6.24
CA GLN A 54 18.18 1.02 7.54
C GLN A 54 17.15 1.32 8.65
N ARG A 55 16.59 2.55 8.69
CA ARG A 55 15.50 2.90 9.63
C ARG A 55 14.27 2.05 9.37
N GLY A 56 13.90 1.82 8.11
CA GLY A 56 12.80 0.96 7.71
C GLY A 56 13.00 -0.50 8.15
N ALA A 57 14.21 -1.05 8.01
CA ALA A 57 14.56 -2.38 8.49
C ALA A 57 14.37 -2.50 10.01
N ARG A 58 14.87 -1.51 10.77
CA ARG A 58 14.66 -1.44 12.22
C ARG A 58 13.17 -1.37 12.57
N ASN A 59 12.39 -0.53 11.87
CA ASN A 59 10.97 -0.39 12.10
C ASN A 59 10.22 -1.71 11.81
N PHE A 60 10.60 -2.41 10.73
CA PHE A 60 10.04 -3.73 10.39
C PHE A 60 10.32 -4.76 11.47
N VAL A 61 11.56 -4.88 11.93
CA VAL A 61 11.95 -5.85 12.98
C VAL A 61 11.19 -5.57 14.28
N ASN A 62 11.09 -4.30 14.68
CA ASN A 62 10.49 -3.94 15.96
C ASN A 62 8.95 -4.01 15.97
N TYR A 63 8.27 -3.73 14.86
CA TYR A 63 6.82 -3.59 14.85
C TYR A 63 6.09 -4.63 13.99
N CYS A 64 6.78 -5.31 13.07
CA CYS A 64 6.14 -6.21 12.11
C CYS A 64 6.56 -7.67 12.29
N LEU A 65 7.86 -7.93 12.51
CA LEU A 65 8.43 -9.27 12.51
C LEU A 65 7.88 -10.18 13.63
N GLY A 66 7.37 -9.60 14.72
CA GLY A 66 6.70 -10.35 15.79
C GLY A 66 5.46 -11.12 15.32
N CYS A 67 4.79 -10.62 14.26
CA CYS A 67 3.58 -11.21 13.70
C CYS A 67 3.75 -11.68 12.25
N HIS A 68 4.55 -10.99 11.45
CA HIS A 68 4.71 -11.22 10.01
C HIS A 68 6.10 -11.77 9.69
N SER A 69 6.16 -12.87 8.97
CA SER A 69 7.42 -13.31 8.36
C SER A 69 7.75 -12.53 7.09
N ALA A 70 9.03 -12.54 6.74
CA ALA A 70 9.57 -12.15 5.44
C ALA A 70 10.51 -13.28 4.96
N ARG A 71 9.94 -14.41 4.55
CA ARG A 71 10.68 -15.65 4.29
C ARG A 71 11.60 -15.60 3.08
N PHE A 72 11.44 -14.62 2.19
CA PHE A 72 12.35 -14.41 1.06
C PHE A 72 13.48 -13.43 1.39
N MET A 73 13.50 -12.88 2.62
CA MET A 73 14.52 -11.97 3.11
C MET A 73 15.37 -12.66 4.18
N ARG A 74 16.70 -12.63 4.01
CA ARG A 74 17.67 -13.08 5.02
C ARG A 74 18.28 -11.88 5.73
N TYR A 75 18.67 -12.05 6.99
CA TYR A 75 19.30 -10.96 7.76
C TYR A 75 20.60 -10.46 7.09
N ASN A 76 21.42 -11.36 6.51
CA ASN A 76 22.67 -10.96 5.85
C ASN A 76 22.44 -10.05 4.62
N ARG A 77 21.23 -10.00 4.05
CA ARG A 77 20.92 -9.05 2.97
C ARG A 77 20.91 -7.59 3.42
N LEU A 78 20.83 -7.35 4.72
CA LEU A 78 20.92 -5.99 5.27
C LEU A 78 22.33 -5.39 5.15
N THR A 79 23.35 -6.22 4.86
CA THR A 79 24.69 -5.71 4.49
C THR A 79 24.68 -4.95 3.16
N ASP A 80 23.74 -5.24 2.26
CA ASP A 80 23.53 -4.47 1.03
C ASP A 80 23.11 -3.02 1.30
N LEU A 81 22.64 -2.71 2.50
CA LEU A 81 22.24 -1.39 2.97
C LEU A 81 23.37 -0.70 3.76
N GLY A 82 24.59 -1.21 3.71
CA GLY A 82 25.75 -0.64 4.41
C GLY A 82 25.86 -0.98 5.90
N LEU A 83 25.03 -1.91 6.41
CA LEU A 83 25.16 -2.41 7.79
C LEU A 83 26.24 -3.49 7.87
N THR A 84 27.03 -3.49 8.95
CA THR A 84 27.94 -4.60 9.26
C THR A 84 27.18 -5.79 9.84
N GLU A 85 27.74 -7.00 9.75
CA GLU A 85 27.11 -8.19 10.36
C GLU A 85 26.94 -8.05 11.87
N ASP A 86 27.87 -7.41 12.57
CA ASP A 86 27.77 -7.15 14.00
C ASP A 86 26.60 -6.18 14.29
N GLN A 87 26.46 -5.10 13.53
CA GLN A 87 25.31 -4.20 13.68
C GLN A 87 23.97 -4.89 13.46
N ILE A 88 23.90 -5.80 12.50
CA ILE A 88 22.69 -6.58 12.22
C ILE A 88 22.42 -7.55 13.39
N ARG A 89 23.44 -8.28 13.85
CA ARG A 89 23.32 -9.24 14.94
C ARG A 89 22.87 -8.58 16.24
N ASP A 90 23.50 -7.47 16.58
CA ASP A 90 23.28 -6.84 17.88
C ASP A 90 21.99 -6.00 17.95
N ASN A 91 21.47 -5.53 16.78
CA ASN A 91 20.35 -4.58 16.77
C ASN A 91 19.10 -5.07 16.02
N LEU A 92 19.21 -6.07 15.14
CA LEU A 92 18.11 -6.49 14.26
C LEU A 92 17.74 -7.97 14.37
N ILE A 93 18.54 -8.79 15.10
CA ILE A 93 18.21 -10.18 15.41
C ILE A 93 17.73 -10.24 16.86
N LEU A 94 16.41 -10.28 17.06
CA LEU A 94 15.78 -10.25 18.39
C LEU A 94 15.50 -11.68 18.91
N GLY A 95 16.49 -12.57 18.89
CA GLY A 95 16.33 -13.96 19.33
C GLY A 95 17.52 -14.82 18.90
N ASP A 96 17.27 -16.12 18.74
CA ASP A 96 18.33 -17.11 18.47
C ASP A 96 18.66 -17.28 16.98
N ALA A 97 18.06 -16.46 16.09
CA ALA A 97 18.32 -16.53 14.66
C ALA A 97 19.77 -16.15 14.33
N LYS A 98 20.31 -16.74 13.28
CA LYS A 98 21.64 -16.46 12.77
C LYS A 98 21.60 -15.47 11.61
N ILE A 99 22.72 -14.82 11.34
CA ILE A 99 22.86 -13.84 10.26
C ILE A 99 22.44 -14.38 8.88
N GLY A 100 22.61 -15.67 8.63
CA GLY A 100 22.21 -16.35 7.39
C GLY A 100 20.76 -16.80 7.34
N ASP A 101 20.02 -16.72 8.45
CA ASP A 101 18.64 -17.18 8.53
C ASP A 101 17.68 -16.22 7.82
N VAL A 102 16.52 -16.74 7.42
CA VAL A 102 15.42 -15.94 6.90
C VAL A 102 14.66 -15.26 8.04
N MET A 103 14.06 -14.11 7.75
CA MET A 103 13.26 -13.36 8.72
C MET A 103 11.91 -14.05 8.93
N THR A 104 11.77 -14.80 10.02
CA THR A 104 10.54 -15.50 10.37
C THR A 104 10.02 -15.07 11.73
N THR A 105 8.69 -14.92 11.81
CA THR A 105 8.01 -14.71 13.09
C THR A 105 8.04 -15.98 13.93
N ALA A 106 8.10 -15.81 15.25
CA ALA A 106 7.89 -16.89 16.22
C ALA A 106 6.41 -17.25 16.43
N MET A 107 5.48 -16.42 15.93
CA MET A 107 4.03 -16.64 16.04
C MET A 107 3.60 -17.90 15.28
N ARG A 108 3.01 -18.86 15.97
CA ARG A 108 2.52 -20.09 15.35
C ARG A 108 1.23 -19.80 14.57
N PRO A 109 1.04 -20.36 13.36
CA PRO A 109 -0.16 -20.10 12.54
C PRO A 109 -1.47 -20.47 13.25
N ALA A 110 -1.49 -21.51 14.10
CA ALA A 110 -2.66 -21.93 14.86
C ALA A 110 -3.07 -20.86 15.89
N ASP A 111 -2.10 -20.29 16.61
CA ASP A 111 -2.34 -19.24 17.60
C ASP A 111 -2.81 -17.96 16.91
N ALA A 112 -2.14 -17.59 15.83
CA ALA A 112 -2.52 -16.44 15.02
C ALA A 112 -3.96 -16.53 14.48
N LYS A 113 -4.36 -17.74 14.03
CA LYS A 113 -5.74 -17.99 13.59
C LYS A 113 -6.73 -17.86 14.75
N ALA A 114 -6.38 -18.32 15.94
CA ALA A 114 -7.24 -18.21 17.12
C ALA A 114 -7.41 -16.75 17.57
N TRP A 115 -6.34 -15.93 17.48
CA TRP A 115 -6.35 -14.55 17.96
C TRP A 115 -6.92 -13.54 16.95
N PHE A 116 -6.66 -13.75 15.65
CA PHE A 116 -6.97 -12.77 14.60
C PHE A 116 -7.93 -13.30 13.52
N GLY A 117 -8.41 -14.54 13.64
CA GLY A 117 -9.24 -15.18 12.64
C GLY A 117 -8.48 -15.77 11.44
N ALA A 118 -7.29 -15.25 11.17
CA ALA A 118 -6.37 -15.73 10.13
C ALA A 118 -4.92 -15.47 10.52
N PRO A 119 -3.96 -16.29 10.07
CA PRO A 119 -2.55 -15.99 10.28
C PRO A 119 -2.15 -14.73 9.49
N PRO A 120 -1.32 -13.84 10.07
CA PRO A 120 -0.77 -12.69 9.37
C PRO A 120 -0.02 -13.13 8.10
N PRO A 121 -0.20 -12.44 6.97
CA PRO A 121 0.48 -12.80 5.72
C PRO A 121 1.98 -12.56 5.81
N ASP A 122 2.75 -13.32 5.02
CA ASP A 122 4.16 -13.05 4.78
C ASP A 122 4.33 -11.73 3.99
N LEU A 123 5.25 -10.87 4.43
CA LEU A 123 5.44 -9.53 3.86
C LEU A 123 6.54 -9.43 2.81
N SER A 124 7.21 -10.53 2.46
CA SER A 124 8.36 -10.54 1.53
C SER A 124 8.11 -9.78 0.23
N VAL A 125 6.90 -9.86 -0.31
CA VAL A 125 6.53 -9.25 -1.59
C VAL A 125 5.30 -8.34 -1.51
N ILE A 126 4.91 -7.94 -0.31
CA ILE A 126 3.66 -7.19 -0.10
C ILE A 126 3.64 -5.86 -0.89
N ALA A 127 4.78 -5.17 -0.99
CA ALA A 127 4.88 -3.94 -1.73
C ALA A 127 4.73 -4.13 -3.26
N ARG A 128 5.04 -5.32 -3.78
CA ARG A 128 4.78 -5.66 -5.19
C ARG A 128 3.30 -5.96 -5.45
N VAL A 129 2.60 -6.48 -4.44
CA VAL A 129 1.17 -6.82 -4.53
C VAL A 129 0.29 -5.59 -4.36
N ARG A 130 0.59 -4.75 -3.37
CA ARG A 130 -0.26 -3.61 -2.99
C ARG A 130 0.23 -2.28 -3.56
N GLY A 131 1.51 -2.11 -3.79
CA GLY A 131 2.15 -0.84 -4.12
C GLY A 131 2.48 0.01 -2.89
N ALA A 132 3.47 0.91 -3.06
CA ALA A 132 3.97 1.76 -1.97
C ALA A 132 2.92 2.74 -1.47
N ASP A 133 2.18 3.41 -2.37
CA ASP A 133 1.15 4.38 -2.00
C ASP A 133 0.04 3.72 -1.18
N TRP A 134 -0.39 2.52 -1.59
CA TRP A 134 -1.39 1.76 -0.83
C TRP A 134 -0.89 1.43 0.59
N LEU A 135 0.34 0.91 0.73
CA LEU A 135 0.92 0.57 2.04
C LEU A 135 1.09 1.81 2.92
N TYR A 136 1.54 2.93 2.34
CA TYR A 136 1.69 4.18 3.06
C TYR A 136 0.36 4.66 3.63
N ASN A 137 -0.67 4.73 2.80
CA ASN A 137 -2.01 5.16 3.23
C ASN A 137 -2.70 4.13 4.12
N TYR A 138 -2.39 2.85 3.99
CA TYR A 138 -2.86 1.82 4.91
C TYR A 138 -2.40 2.12 6.34
N PHE A 139 -1.12 2.42 6.58
CA PHE A 139 -0.64 2.77 7.91
C PHE A 139 -1.14 4.13 8.42
N LEU A 140 -1.43 5.07 7.53
CA LEU A 140 -2.03 6.36 7.90
C LEU A 140 -3.55 6.29 8.10
N GLY A 141 -4.20 5.26 7.55
CA GLY A 141 -5.66 5.15 7.47
C GLY A 141 -6.35 4.48 8.66
N TYR A 142 -5.63 4.14 9.73
CA TYR A 142 -6.21 3.53 10.92
C TYR A 142 -7.00 4.51 11.77
N TYR A 143 -8.15 4.06 12.29
CA TYR A 143 -8.99 4.80 13.22
C TYR A 143 -9.67 3.87 14.24
N ARG A 144 -10.12 4.44 15.37
CA ARG A 144 -10.88 3.71 16.40
C ARG A 144 -12.26 3.35 15.88
N ASP A 145 -12.61 2.07 16.01
CA ASP A 145 -13.93 1.55 15.65
C ASP A 145 -14.38 0.53 16.71
N PRO A 146 -15.21 0.95 17.67
CA PRO A 146 -15.71 0.06 18.72
C PRO A 146 -16.51 -1.15 18.18
N GLY A 147 -17.01 -1.07 16.95
CA GLY A 147 -17.71 -2.18 16.29
C GLY A 147 -16.79 -3.25 15.71
N SER A 148 -15.50 -2.97 15.58
CA SER A 148 -14.51 -3.93 15.10
C SER A 148 -14.03 -4.86 16.23
N ALA A 149 -13.74 -6.13 15.89
CA ALA A 149 -13.21 -7.12 16.84
C ALA A 149 -11.88 -6.70 17.50
N THR A 150 -11.06 -5.92 16.82
CA THR A 150 -9.79 -5.41 17.33
C THR A 150 -9.91 -4.01 17.96
N GLY A 151 -11.08 -3.38 17.88
CA GLY A 151 -11.30 -1.98 18.26
C GLY A 151 -10.72 -0.98 17.26
N TRP A 152 -10.26 -1.44 16.10
CA TRP A 152 -9.65 -0.63 15.03
C TRP A 152 -10.26 -0.97 13.67
N ASN A 153 -10.34 0.04 12.80
CA ASN A 153 -10.67 -0.14 11.40
C ASN A 153 -9.74 0.70 10.53
N ASN A 154 -9.87 0.58 9.20
CA ASN A 154 -8.96 1.24 8.28
C ASN A 154 -9.70 1.81 7.08
N LEU A 155 -9.38 3.05 6.70
CA LEU A 155 -10.05 3.74 5.60
C LEU A 155 -9.70 3.14 4.22
N VAL A 156 -8.46 2.64 4.07
CA VAL A 156 -7.98 2.02 2.82
C VAL A 156 -8.41 0.56 2.71
N PHE A 157 -8.54 -0.13 3.84
CA PHE A 157 -8.90 -1.54 3.91
C PHE A 157 -9.96 -1.77 4.99
N PRO A 158 -11.23 -1.50 4.69
CA PRO A 158 -12.33 -1.68 5.64
C PRO A 158 -12.44 -3.10 6.21
N ASN A 159 -12.87 -3.20 7.47
CA ASN A 159 -12.98 -4.45 8.22
C ASN A 159 -11.63 -5.17 8.40
N VAL A 160 -10.55 -4.40 8.58
CA VAL A 160 -9.21 -4.94 8.78
C VAL A 160 -9.12 -5.81 10.04
N GLY A 161 -8.59 -7.03 9.89
CA GLY A 161 -8.34 -7.92 11.03
C GLY A 161 -7.05 -7.58 11.80
N MET A 162 -6.09 -6.88 11.18
CA MET A 162 -4.86 -6.43 11.82
C MET A 162 -5.15 -5.26 12.76
N PRO A 163 -4.79 -5.32 14.05
CA PRO A 163 -4.88 -4.16 14.93
C PRO A 163 -3.90 -3.07 14.53
N HIS A 164 -4.14 -1.85 14.98
CA HIS A 164 -3.21 -0.74 14.73
C HIS A 164 -1.98 -0.83 15.63
N VAL A 165 -0.96 -1.58 15.20
CA VAL A 165 0.26 -1.85 15.97
C VAL A 165 1.15 -0.62 16.20
N LEU A 166 0.93 0.47 15.46
CA LEU A 166 1.68 1.73 15.55
C LEU A 166 0.94 2.83 16.33
N TRP A 167 -0.11 2.48 17.06
CA TRP A 167 -0.97 3.47 17.74
C TRP A 167 -0.23 4.31 18.78
N GLU A 168 0.76 3.75 19.46
CA GLU A 168 1.58 4.51 20.42
C GLU A 168 2.40 5.61 19.74
N LEU A 169 2.77 5.40 18.49
CA LEU A 169 3.51 6.37 17.69
C LEU A 169 2.60 7.44 17.10
N SER A 170 1.49 7.04 16.48
CA SER A 170 0.56 7.93 15.79
C SER A 170 -0.44 8.62 16.70
N GLY A 171 -0.71 8.05 17.88
CA GLY A 171 -1.89 8.35 18.66
C GLY A 171 -3.14 7.64 18.15
N THR A 172 -4.29 7.97 18.74
CA THR A 172 -5.59 7.46 18.28
C THR A 172 -6.24 8.43 17.31
N ASN A 173 -6.90 7.88 16.31
CA ASN A 173 -7.63 8.64 15.31
C ASN A 173 -9.10 8.22 15.31
N ARG A 174 -9.96 9.14 14.86
CA ARG A 174 -11.37 8.91 14.54
C ARG A 174 -11.65 9.15 13.08
N LEU A 175 -12.71 8.57 12.58
CA LEU A 175 -13.24 8.85 11.26
C LEU A 175 -14.02 10.17 11.32
N ALA A 176 -13.57 11.17 10.56
CA ALA A 176 -14.30 12.42 10.34
C ALA A 176 -15.09 12.33 9.04
N THR A 177 -16.35 12.78 9.06
CA THR A 177 -17.25 12.70 7.90
C THR A 177 -17.85 14.07 7.63
N ALA A 178 -17.82 14.52 6.37
CA ALA A 178 -18.50 15.70 5.87
C ALA A 178 -19.42 15.32 4.70
N GLU A 179 -20.64 15.87 4.65
CA GLU A 179 -21.62 15.59 3.60
C GLU A 179 -21.62 16.69 2.54
N PHE A 180 -21.85 16.27 1.29
CA PHE A 180 -21.90 17.14 0.12
C PHE A 180 -23.12 16.81 -0.74
N ALA A 181 -23.64 17.81 -1.45
CA ALA A 181 -24.85 17.67 -2.26
C ALA A 181 -24.65 16.74 -3.46
N ASP A 182 -23.43 16.71 -4.02
CA ASP A 182 -23.09 15.95 -5.23
C ASP A 182 -21.65 15.44 -5.18
N HIS A 183 -21.29 14.60 -6.15
CA HIS A 183 -19.97 13.98 -6.26
C HIS A 183 -18.87 15.00 -6.56
N GLU A 184 -19.16 16.03 -7.39
CA GLU A 184 -18.14 17.02 -7.80
C GLU A 184 -17.66 17.83 -6.60
N ALA A 185 -18.60 18.32 -5.77
CA ALA A 185 -18.29 19.03 -4.54
C ALA A 185 -17.52 18.15 -3.55
N ALA A 186 -17.92 16.88 -3.39
CA ALA A 186 -17.23 15.93 -2.53
C ALA A 186 -15.80 15.63 -3.01
N ALA A 187 -15.61 15.39 -4.32
CA ALA A 187 -14.30 15.15 -4.92
C ALA A 187 -13.38 16.37 -4.78
N ALA A 188 -13.89 17.58 -5.02
CA ALA A 188 -13.14 18.81 -4.80
C ALA A 188 -12.70 18.98 -3.34
N ALA A 189 -13.60 18.69 -2.39
CA ALA A 189 -13.29 18.72 -0.97
C ALA A 189 -12.22 17.67 -0.58
N ALA A 190 -12.33 16.44 -1.09
CA ALA A 190 -11.33 15.39 -0.88
C ALA A 190 -9.94 15.80 -1.41
N ILE A 191 -9.87 16.44 -2.59
CA ILE A 191 -8.63 16.97 -3.16
C ILE A 191 -8.05 18.09 -2.27
N ALA A 192 -8.89 18.97 -1.75
CA ALA A 192 -8.47 20.10 -0.92
C ALA A 192 -7.85 19.66 0.42
N THR A 193 -8.17 18.47 0.94
CA THR A 193 -7.57 17.94 2.18
C THR A 193 -6.06 17.70 2.04
N LYS A 194 -5.56 17.44 0.82
CA LYS A 194 -4.17 17.01 0.52
C LYS A 194 -3.72 15.77 1.29
N SER A 195 -4.65 15.01 1.86
CA SER A 195 -4.43 13.82 2.67
C SER A 195 -5.33 12.67 2.21
N LEU A 196 -5.20 11.51 2.87
CA LEU A 196 -6.06 10.36 2.63
C LEU A 196 -7.54 10.74 2.82
N ALA A 197 -8.35 10.52 1.81
CA ALA A 197 -9.79 10.78 1.84
C ALA A 197 -10.55 9.74 1.01
N LEU A 198 -11.73 9.36 1.47
CA LEU A 198 -12.66 8.46 0.78
C LEU A 198 -13.91 9.26 0.42
N VAL A 199 -14.31 9.22 -0.85
CA VAL A 199 -15.59 9.74 -1.32
C VAL A 199 -16.54 8.58 -1.56
N GLU A 200 -17.71 8.60 -0.93
CA GLU A 200 -18.71 7.54 -1.10
C GLU A 200 -20.13 8.11 -1.19
N PRO A 201 -21.03 7.46 -1.95
CA PRO A 201 -22.43 7.84 -1.98
C PRO A 201 -23.12 7.50 -0.66
N ILE A 202 -24.01 8.37 -0.21
CA ILE A 202 -24.86 8.16 0.97
C ILE A 202 -26.33 8.33 0.61
N PRO A 203 -27.28 7.87 1.46
CA PRO A 203 -28.71 8.02 1.21
C PRO A 203 -29.12 9.45 0.90
N GLY A 204 -30.12 9.61 0.04
CA GLY A 204 -30.64 10.92 -0.38
C GLY A 204 -29.90 11.55 -1.55
N GLY A 205 -29.09 10.77 -2.30
CA GLY A 205 -28.37 11.26 -3.48
C GLY A 205 -27.16 12.15 -3.15
N LYS A 206 -26.78 12.22 -1.89
CA LYS A 206 -25.61 12.95 -1.39
C LYS A 206 -24.34 12.10 -1.40
N TYR A 207 -23.22 12.75 -1.10
CA TYR A 207 -21.91 12.12 -0.96
C TYR A 207 -21.28 12.47 0.38
N ALA A 208 -20.55 11.53 0.96
CA ALA A 208 -19.73 11.74 2.14
C ALA A 208 -18.24 11.77 1.75
N VAL A 209 -17.50 12.69 2.36
CA VAL A 209 -16.04 12.67 2.38
C VAL A 209 -15.61 12.21 3.77
N ARG A 210 -14.92 11.08 3.83
CA ARG A 210 -14.36 10.54 5.06
C ARG A 210 -12.87 10.75 5.11
N THR A 211 -12.38 11.24 6.23
CA THR A 211 -10.96 11.52 6.49
C THR A 211 -10.55 11.02 7.86
N ILE A 212 -9.25 10.93 8.09
CA ILE A 212 -8.67 10.57 9.38
C ILE A 212 -8.39 11.84 10.18
N ALA A 213 -8.98 11.95 11.36
CA ALA A 213 -8.75 13.06 12.30
C ALA A 213 -8.10 12.51 13.57
N ASN A 214 -6.98 13.12 14.00
CA ASN A 214 -6.33 12.73 15.24
C ASN A 214 -7.24 13.09 16.43
N GLU A 215 -7.36 12.17 17.38
CA GLU A 215 -8.17 12.29 18.59
C GLU A 215 -7.30 12.46 19.83
N THR A 216 -6.27 11.61 19.96
CA THR A 216 -5.24 11.75 20.99
C THR A 216 -3.87 11.70 20.35
N PRO A 217 -2.92 12.56 20.75
CA PRO A 217 -1.58 12.54 20.18
C PRO A 217 -0.84 11.26 20.57
N GLY A 218 0.03 10.79 19.69
CA GLY A 218 1.00 9.73 19.97
C GLY A 218 2.33 10.29 20.47
N SER A 219 3.32 9.42 20.54
CA SER A 219 4.69 9.81 20.90
C SER A 219 5.43 10.54 19.77
N MET A 220 4.91 10.48 18.55
CA MET A 220 5.44 11.19 17.37
C MET A 220 4.49 12.30 16.93
N THR A 221 5.04 13.38 16.44
CA THR A 221 4.27 14.37 15.68
C THR A 221 3.77 13.76 14.36
N PRO A 222 2.72 14.31 13.73
CA PRO A 222 2.23 13.81 12.44
C PRO A 222 3.31 13.77 11.35
N VAL A 223 4.27 14.69 11.36
CA VAL A 223 5.38 14.73 10.40
C VAL A 223 6.36 13.59 10.65
N GLU A 224 6.73 13.36 11.90
CA GLU A 224 7.62 12.26 12.29
C GLU A 224 6.99 10.90 12.01
N TYR A 225 5.69 10.73 12.32
CA TYR A 225 4.98 9.49 12.02
C TYR A 225 4.92 9.21 10.52
N ARG A 226 4.66 10.22 9.68
CA ARG A 226 4.70 10.09 8.22
C ARG A 226 6.09 9.71 7.72
N ALA A 227 7.14 10.28 8.29
CA ALA A 227 8.52 9.91 7.95
C ALA A 227 8.84 8.47 8.37
N PHE A 228 8.40 8.06 9.57
CA PHE A 228 8.53 6.68 10.06
C PHE A 228 7.84 5.66 9.15
N VAL A 229 6.59 5.94 8.76
CA VAL A 229 5.83 5.07 7.83
C VAL A 229 6.49 5.07 6.44
N GLY A 230 7.00 6.21 5.98
CA GLY A 230 7.73 6.32 4.72
C GLY A 230 8.97 5.43 4.70
N ASP A 231 9.79 5.47 5.75
CA ASP A 231 10.97 4.60 5.88
C ASP A 231 10.58 3.11 5.91
N LEU A 232 9.51 2.77 6.64
CA LEU A 232 9.00 1.39 6.68
C LEU A 232 8.55 0.91 5.29
N VAL A 233 7.80 1.72 4.55
CA VAL A 233 7.31 1.38 3.21
C VAL A 233 8.46 1.26 2.22
N ASN A 234 9.46 2.14 2.28
CA ASN A 234 10.68 2.04 1.46
C ASN A 234 11.41 0.70 1.69
N TYR A 235 11.49 0.25 2.95
CA TYR A 235 12.07 -1.06 3.25
C TYR A 235 11.21 -2.22 2.75
N LEU A 236 9.87 -2.15 2.84
CA LEU A 236 8.98 -3.15 2.25
C LEU A 236 9.13 -3.24 0.73
N GLU A 237 9.33 -2.11 0.05
CA GLU A 237 9.66 -2.09 -1.39
C GLU A 237 11.01 -2.74 -1.68
N TYR A 238 12.04 -2.42 -0.87
CA TYR A 238 13.36 -3.03 -0.98
C TYR A 238 13.28 -4.56 -0.79
N MET A 239 12.57 -5.06 0.22
CA MET A 239 12.39 -6.50 0.43
C MET A 239 11.76 -7.19 -0.78
N GLY A 240 10.80 -6.54 -1.44
CA GLY A 240 10.12 -7.08 -2.61
C GLY A 240 11.03 -7.26 -3.83
N GLU A 241 12.11 -6.49 -3.94
CA GLU A 241 13.09 -6.59 -5.04
C GLU A 241 14.45 -5.96 -4.65
N PRO A 242 15.27 -6.62 -3.82
CA PRO A 242 16.54 -6.05 -3.33
C PRO A 242 17.54 -5.71 -4.46
N ILE A 243 17.51 -6.47 -5.57
CA ILE A 243 18.40 -6.25 -6.71
C ILE A 243 18.08 -4.99 -7.53
N ARG A 244 16.88 -4.43 -7.36
CA ARG A 244 16.43 -3.26 -8.12
C ARG A 244 17.34 -2.04 -7.90
N ASN A 245 17.78 -1.81 -6.67
CA ASN A 245 18.65 -0.69 -6.35
C ASN A 245 19.98 -0.79 -7.11
N LYS A 246 20.55 -2.00 -7.22
CA LYS A 246 21.76 -2.25 -8.01
C LYS A 246 21.54 -2.04 -9.51
N ARG A 247 20.35 -2.40 -10.05
CA ARG A 247 20.03 -2.20 -11.47
C ARG A 247 19.84 -0.73 -11.86
N ILE A 248 19.36 0.10 -10.94
CA ILE A 248 19.09 1.51 -11.21
C ILE A 248 20.39 2.32 -11.11
N SER A 249 21.38 1.87 -10.32
CA SER A 249 22.67 2.52 -10.14
C SER A 249 23.72 2.14 -11.20
N LEU A 250 23.40 1.24 -12.14
CA LEU A 250 24.20 0.86 -13.31
C LEU A 250 23.81 1.66 -14.55
#